data_62a55e787b969993b313992be3876ee4
#
_entry.id   62a55e787b969993b313992be3876ee4
#
_cell.length_a   1.000
_cell.length_b   1.000
_cell.length_c   1.000
_cell.angle_alpha   90.00
_cell.angle_beta   90.00
_cell.angle_gamma   90.00
#
_symmetry.space_group_name_H-M   'P 1'
#
loop_
_entity.id
_entity.type
_entity.pdbx_description
1 polymer ?
#
loop_
_entity_poly.entity_id
_entity_poly.type
_entity_poly.pdbx_seq_one_letter_code
_entity_poly.pdbx_strand_id
1 'polypeptide(L)'
;LKLNKLDNYDMKILAILTIDCRTPDRQIGKKVGLSGVSVKSRITKMVRSGVIQNFTIKVEPPSLGYGVIYMIAPSDDEAGIVKKLRLIGEPFFVVPCLGDITACAIVVEKDLDQKIELVKNLIMNARIVLTMDAKDSEFRADLTKTDFKILEKLLKNPKEKIDTIAKSTKLSTKTVTRTIEKFEANPAIQFTIIYDPRKLEKFIAFALLAMVQSNIKKIKKEIETSFGDNFWQVPFTAKELLVLFMYSDNIYNADTMHHKIKKIDGVVFTEVFFPKKIMMPTDWINNSIKNAARSEKLH
;
A
#
# COMPACT_ATOMS: atom_id res chain seq x y z
N LEU A 1 4.53 -22.73 -21.05
CA LEU A 1 4.33 -23.11 -19.64
C LEU A 1 2.84 -22.87 -19.33
N LYS A 2 2.06 -23.96 -19.11
CA LYS A 2 0.69 -23.82 -18.59
C LYS A 2 0.79 -23.11 -17.23
N LEU A 3 0.41 -21.84 -17.17
CA LEU A 3 0.16 -21.14 -15.92
C LEU A 3 -0.92 -21.95 -15.20
N ASN A 4 -0.57 -22.59 -14.08
CA ASN A 4 -1.59 -23.22 -13.25
C ASN A 4 -2.44 -22.08 -12.69
N LYS A 5 -3.74 -22.12 -12.95
CA LYS A 5 -4.72 -21.16 -12.45
C LYS A 5 -4.57 -20.97 -10.94
N LEU A 6 -4.64 -19.72 -10.50
CA LEU A 6 -4.71 -19.41 -9.07
C LEU A 6 -5.98 -20.04 -8.48
N ASP A 7 -5.87 -20.53 -7.25
CA ASP A 7 -6.99 -21.06 -6.48
C ASP A 7 -7.27 -20.18 -5.24
N ASN A 8 -8.27 -20.54 -4.47
CA ASN A 8 -8.65 -19.81 -3.27
C ASN A 8 -7.56 -19.81 -2.19
N TYR A 9 -6.71 -20.85 -2.14
CA TYR A 9 -5.56 -20.87 -1.24
C TYR A 9 -4.51 -19.83 -1.65
N ASP A 10 -4.24 -19.69 -2.95
CA ASP A 10 -3.31 -18.69 -3.48
C ASP A 10 -3.80 -17.29 -3.16
N MET A 11 -5.11 -17.02 -3.30
CA MET A 11 -5.71 -15.73 -2.95
C MET A 11 -5.59 -15.41 -1.46
N LYS A 12 -5.87 -16.38 -0.58
CA LYS A 12 -5.68 -16.20 0.88
C LYS A 12 -4.22 -15.98 1.25
N ILE A 13 -3.28 -16.70 0.61
CA ILE A 13 -1.84 -16.48 0.82
C ILE A 13 -1.44 -15.06 0.37
N LEU A 14 -1.88 -14.63 -0.80
CA LEU A 14 -1.61 -13.28 -1.30
C LEU A 14 -2.18 -12.22 -0.34
N ALA A 15 -3.43 -12.37 0.13
CA ALA A 15 -4.04 -11.44 1.08
C ALA A 15 -3.22 -11.31 2.38
N ILE A 16 -2.71 -12.42 2.92
CA ILE A 16 -1.83 -12.39 4.09
C ILE A 16 -0.53 -11.65 3.79
N LEU A 17 0.07 -11.90 2.61
CA LEU A 17 1.33 -11.27 2.21
C LEU A 17 1.18 -9.77 1.88
N THR A 18 0.00 -9.31 1.46
CA THR A 18 -0.25 -7.87 1.29
C THR A 18 -0.38 -7.15 2.62
N ILE A 19 -0.82 -7.84 3.67
CA ILE A 19 -0.90 -7.29 5.03
C ILE A 19 0.48 -7.29 5.67
N ASP A 20 1.18 -8.44 5.64
CA ASP A 20 2.55 -8.58 6.14
C ASP A 20 3.30 -9.66 5.36
N CYS A 21 4.20 -9.23 4.48
CA CYS A 21 5.00 -10.15 3.67
C CYS A 21 6.10 -10.88 4.45
N ARG A 22 6.37 -10.51 5.71
CA ARG A 22 7.30 -11.19 6.61
C ARG A 22 6.67 -12.36 7.35
N THR A 23 5.34 -12.49 7.32
CA THR A 23 4.65 -13.62 7.98
C THR A 23 5.29 -14.94 7.57
N PRO A 24 5.75 -15.78 8.52
CA PRO A 24 6.40 -17.05 8.22
C PRO A 24 5.47 -18.05 7.49
N ASP A 25 6.00 -18.77 6.51
CA ASP A 25 5.25 -19.74 5.70
C ASP A 25 4.44 -20.73 6.57
N ARG A 26 4.98 -21.15 7.73
CA ARG A 26 4.28 -22.02 8.68
C ARG A 26 3.07 -21.34 9.33
N GLN A 27 3.15 -20.04 9.60
CA GLN A 27 2.03 -19.30 10.17
C GLN A 27 0.95 -19.05 9.11
N ILE A 28 1.35 -18.73 7.88
CA ILE A 28 0.43 -18.65 6.73
C ILE A 28 -0.28 -20.00 6.59
N GLY A 29 0.49 -21.12 6.60
CA GLY A 29 -0.05 -22.46 6.48
C GLY A 29 -1.13 -22.77 7.51
N LYS A 30 -0.90 -22.42 8.78
CA LYS A 30 -1.90 -22.57 9.86
C LYS A 30 -3.19 -21.80 9.57
N LYS A 31 -3.09 -20.57 9.02
CA LYS A 31 -4.26 -19.73 8.71
C LYS A 31 -5.07 -20.26 7.52
N VAL A 32 -4.40 -20.85 6.54
CA VAL A 32 -5.05 -21.28 5.29
C VAL A 32 -5.30 -22.79 5.21
N GLY A 33 -4.89 -23.57 6.21
CA GLY A 33 -5.07 -25.02 6.22
C GLY A 33 -4.07 -25.80 5.35
N LEU A 34 -2.82 -25.29 5.22
CA LEU A 34 -1.76 -25.91 4.42
C LEU A 34 -0.47 -26.12 5.24
N SER A 35 0.41 -26.99 4.77
CA SER A 35 1.77 -27.09 5.31
C SER A 35 2.60 -25.88 4.90
N GLY A 36 3.61 -25.49 5.73
CA GLY A 36 4.52 -24.41 5.39
C GLY A 36 5.31 -24.66 4.08
N VAL A 37 5.61 -25.94 3.79
CA VAL A 37 6.28 -26.33 2.53
C VAL A 37 5.36 -26.06 1.33
N SER A 38 4.07 -26.40 1.44
CA SER A 38 3.08 -26.11 0.41
C SER A 38 2.92 -24.62 0.18
N VAL A 39 2.86 -23.80 1.26
CA VAL A 39 2.81 -22.34 1.17
C VAL A 39 4.04 -21.79 0.45
N LYS A 40 5.25 -22.20 0.85
CA LYS A 40 6.51 -21.80 0.20
C LYS A 40 6.51 -22.12 -1.28
N SER A 41 6.08 -23.32 -1.67
CA SER A 41 5.98 -23.73 -3.08
C SER A 41 5.03 -22.83 -3.86
N ARG A 42 3.85 -22.51 -3.31
CA ARG A 42 2.86 -21.62 -3.93
C ARG A 42 3.40 -20.18 -4.09
N ILE A 43 4.01 -19.62 -3.05
CA ILE A 43 4.65 -18.28 -3.11
C ILE A 43 5.73 -18.28 -4.19
N THR A 44 6.62 -19.27 -4.23
CA THR A 44 7.67 -19.38 -5.25
C THR A 44 7.07 -19.42 -6.66
N LYS A 45 5.97 -20.14 -6.84
CA LYS A 45 5.27 -20.23 -8.13
C LYS A 45 4.65 -18.86 -8.51
N MET A 46 4.00 -18.17 -7.58
CA MET A 46 3.42 -16.85 -7.81
C MET A 46 4.49 -15.79 -8.15
N VAL A 47 5.67 -15.87 -7.53
CA VAL A 47 6.82 -15.02 -7.89
C VAL A 47 7.31 -15.35 -9.30
N ARG A 48 7.53 -16.63 -9.63
CA ARG A 48 8.01 -17.06 -10.97
C ARG A 48 7.03 -16.71 -12.09
N SER A 49 5.74 -16.78 -11.84
CA SER A 49 4.71 -16.39 -12.81
C SER A 49 4.53 -14.87 -12.90
N GLY A 50 5.13 -14.11 -11.98
CA GLY A 50 5.03 -12.66 -11.89
C GLY A 50 3.66 -12.17 -11.37
N VAL A 51 2.89 -13.02 -10.70
CA VAL A 51 1.73 -12.62 -9.90
C VAL A 51 2.22 -11.74 -8.75
N ILE A 52 3.23 -12.21 -8.00
CA ILE A 52 3.98 -11.38 -7.06
C ILE A 52 5.14 -10.77 -7.84
N GLN A 53 5.14 -9.45 -8.01
CA GLN A 53 6.19 -8.72 -8.71
C GLN A 53 7.35 -8.38 -7.80
N ASN A 54 7.05 -7.97 -6.56
CA ASN A 54 8.06 -7.57 -5.60
C ASN A 54 7.54 -7.67 -4.16
N PHE A 55 8.46 -7.89 -3.22
CA PHE A 55 8.24 -7.64 -1.80
C PHE A 55 8.76 -6.25 -1.49
N THR A 56 8.01 -5.45 -0.73
CA THR A 56 8.34 -4.05 -0.47
C THR A 56 7.91 -3.61 0.92
N ILE A 57 8.35 -2.42 1.32
CA ILE A 57 7.85 -1.72 2.49
C ILE A 57 7.14 -0.46 2.00
N LYS A 58 5.91 -0.28 2.41
CA LYS A 58 5.19 0.99 2.31
C LYS A 58 5.46 1.78 3.59
N VAL A 59 5.88 3.02 3.44
CA VAL A 59 6.04 3.96 4.56
C VAL A 59 5.17 5.16 4.26
N GLU A 60 4.28 5.54 5.16
CA GLU A 60 3.46 6.72 4.98
C GLU A 60 4.33 7.99 5.05
N PRO A 61 4.22 8.92 4.10
CA PRO A 61 5.08 10.11 4.03
C PRO A 61 5.12 10.97 5.29
N PRO A 62 4.02 11.14 6.05
CA PRO A 62 4.06 11.88 7.30
C PRO A 62 5.01 11.31 8.36
N SER A 63 5.32 10.01 8.32
CA SER A 63 6.31 9.37 9.19
C SER A 63 7.72 9.93 9.03
N LEU A 64 8.00 10.50 7.87
CA LEU A 64 9.30 11.09 7.52
C LEU A 64 9.24 12.62 7.44
N GLY A 65 8.15 13.23 7.91
CA GLY A 65 7.97 14.67 7.94
C GLY A 65 7.53 15.29 6.60
N TYR A 66 6.92 14.51 5.71
CA TYR A 66 6.41 14.97 4.43
C TYR A 66 4.88 15.01 4.41
N GLY A 67 4.32 15.97 3.68
CA GLY A 67 2.92 15.93 3.30
C GLY A 67 2.68 14.96 2.16
N VAL A 68 1.41 14.64 1.89
CA VAL A 68 1.00 13.81 0.75
C VAL A 68 -0.31 14.31 0.16
N ILE A 69 -0.41 14.32 -1.16
CA ILE A 69 -1.63 14.62 -1.91
C ILE A 69 -2.04 13.36 -2.65
N TYR A 70 -3.20 12.80 -2.32
CA TYR A 70 -3.85 11.71 -3.05
C TYR A 70 -4.87 12.29 -4.03
N MET A 71 -4.82 11.82 -5.27
CA MET A 71 -5.68 12.29 -6.35
C MET A 71 -6.06 11.20 -7.31
N ILE A 72 -7.15 11.44 -8.04
CA ILE A 72 -7.56 10.67 -9.21
C ILE A 72 -7.42 11.59 -10.41
N ALA A 73 -6.61 11.19 -11.37
CA ALA A 73 -6.32 11.94 -12.57
C ALA A 73 -6.84 11.21 -13.81
N PRO A 74 -7.54 11.86 -14.73
CA PRO A 74 -7.79 11.33 -16.05
C PRO A 74 -6.45 11.15 -16.77
N SER A 75 -6.12 9.92 -17.14
CA SER A 75 -4.90 9.63 -17.90
C SER A 75 -4.92 8.20 -18.42
N ASP A 76 -4.71 8.05 -19.70
CA ASP A 76 -4.38 6.82 -20.41
C ASP A 76 -2.86 6.64 -20.61
N ASP A 77 -2.09 7.73 -20.43
CA ASP A 77 -0.63 7.78 -20.54
C ASP A 77 0.05 7.69 -19.16
N GLU A 78 0.46 6.46 -18.79
CA GLU A 78 1.19 6.19 -17.55
C GLU A 78 2.49 6.99 -17.43
N ALA A 79 3.26 7.10 -18.52
CA ALA A 79 4.55 7.79 -18.49
C ALA A 79 4.37 9.32 -18.40
N GLY A 80 3.39 9.85 -19.12
CA GLY A 80 3.05 11.28 -19.09
C GLY A 80 2.54 11.73 -17.74
N ILE A 81 1.68 10.94 -17.07
CA ILE A 81 1.20 11.30 -15.72
C ILE A 81 2.36 11.30 -14.71
N VAL A 82 3.22 10.29 -14.71
CA VAL A 82 4.39 10.24 -13.82
C VAL A 82 5.31 11.45 -14.03
N LYS A 83 5.49 11.86 -15.28
CA LYS A 83 6.29 13.06 -15.62
C LYS A 83 5.70 14.32 -15.03
N LYS A 84 4.38 14.51 -15.13
CA LYS A 84 3.67 15.64 -14.54
C LYS A 84 3.75 15.62 -13.00
N LEU A 85 3.55 14.44 -12.38
CA LEU A 85 3.67 14.30 -10.94
C LEU A 85 5.04 14.74 -10.43
N ARG A 86 6.13 14.37 -11.13
CA ARG A 86 7.50 14.74 -10.77
C ARG A 86 7.80 16.26 -10.86
N LEU A 87 6.98 17.03 -11.57
CA LEU A 87 7.08 18.51 -11.57
C LEU A 87 6.51 19.14 -10.29
N ILE A 88 5.64 18.40 -9.58
CA ILE A 88 4.94 18.90 -8.41
C ILE A 88 5.59 18.37 -7.13
N GLY A 89 5.89 17.07 -7.09
CA GLY A 89 6.48 16.36 -5.96
C GLY A 89 6.98 14.99 -6.39
N GLU A 90 7.42 14.18 -5.43
CA GLU A 90 7.87 12.83 -5.72
C GLU A 90 6.69 11.85 -5.76
N PRO A 91 6.54 11.05 -6.83
CA PRO A 91 5.50 10.03 -6.87
C PRO A 91 5.68 9.01 -5.73
N PHE A 92 4.59 8.77 -4.99
CA PHE A 92 4.54 7.81 -3.90
C PHE A 92 3.76 6.56 -4.28
N PHE A 93 2.70 6.75 -5.06
CA PHE A 93 1.78 5.71 -5.45
C PHE A 93 1.19 6.09 -6.82
N VAL A 94 1.22 5.18 -7.77
CA VAL A 94 0.66 5.39 -9.11
C VAL A 94 -0.01 4.10 -9.58
N VAL A 95 -1.31 4.15 -9.79
CA VAL A 95 -2.14 3.00 -10.15
C VAL A 95 -3.05 3.36 -11.33
N PRO A 96 -2.60 3.09 -12.56
CA PRO A 96 -3.48 3.15 -13.71
C PRO A 96 -4.63 2.16 -13.56
N CYS A 97 -5.85 2.62 -13.81
CA CYS A 97 -7.08 1.84 -13.70
C CYS A 97 -7.79 1.71 -15.05
N LEU A 98 -8.82 0.89 -15.11
CA LEU A 98 -9.72 0.85 -16.27
C LEU A 98 -10.50 2.17 -16.36
N GLY A 99 -10.89 2.56 -17.59
CA GLY A 99 -11.63 3.81 -17.84
C GLY A 99 -10.74 5.05 -17.92
N ASP A 100 -9.45 4.88 -18.27
CA ASP A 100 -8.48 5.95 -18.54
C ASP A 100 -8.34 6.93 -17.38
N ILE A 101 -8.30 6.36 -16.19
CA ILE A 101 -8.05 7.06 -14.93
C ILE A 101 -6.85 6.47 -14.21
N THR A 102 -6.13 7.32 -13.48
CA THR A 102 -5.01 6.92 -12.64
C THR A 102 -5.23 7.42 -11.23
N ALA A 103 -5.31 6.50 -10.27
CA ALA A 103 -5.21 6.84 -8.85
C ALA A 103 -3.73 7.04 -8.50
N CYS A 104 -3.37 8.20 -7.97
CA CYS A 104 -1.98 8.51 -7.67
C CYS A 104 -1.83 9.37 -6.43
N ALA A 105 -0.62 9.38 -5.89
CA ALA A 105 -0.23 10.25 -4.78
C ALA A 105 1.18 10.76 -4.98
N ILE A 106 1.42 11.98 -4.50
CA ILE A 106 2.72 12.64 -4.48
C ILE A 106 3.12 13.00 -3.06
N VAL A 107 4.40 12.81 -2.77
CA VAL A 107 5.02 13.29 -1.55
C VAL A 107 5.36 14.77 -1.72
N VAL A 108 5.05 15.57 -0.71
CA VAL A 108 5.25 17.01 -0.69
C VAL A 108 6.14 17.38 0.49
N GLU A 109 7.26 18.01 0.23
CA GLU A 109 8.23 18.40 1.27
C GLU A 109 7.77 19.64 2.03
N LYS A 110 7.27 20.65 1.32
CA LYS A 110 6.82 21.95 1.87
C LYS A 110 5.70 22.54 1.01
N ASP A 111 5.01 23.52 1.56
CA ASP A 111 4.04 24.36 0.86
C ASP A 111 2.90 23.54 0.21
N LEU A 112 2.24 22.72 1.04
CA LEU A 112 1.16 21.81 0.61
C LEU A 112 0.08 22.55 -0.21
N ASP A 113 -0.32 23.75 0.20
CA ASP A 113 -1.34 24.55 -0.50
C ASP A 113 -0.88 24.97 -1.90
N GLN A 114 0.37 25.42 -2.03
CA GLN A 114 0.94 25.75 -3.33
C GLN A 114 1.01 24.52 -4.25
N LYS A 115 1.33 23.34 -3.69
CA LYS A 115 1.36 22.09 -4.45
C LYS A 115 -0.03 21.64 -4.88
N ILE A 116 -1.05 21.88 -4.09
CA ILE A 116 -2.45 21.68 -4.45
C ILE A 116 -2.83 22.51 -5.69
N GLU A 117 -2.47 23.79 -5.70
CA GLU A 117 -2.72 24.66 -6.87
C GLU A 117 -1.94 24.19 -8.11
N LEU A 118 -0.69 23.73 -7.95
CA LEU A 118 0.07 23.15 -9.05
C LEU A 118 -0.60 21.87 -9.61
N VAL A 119 -1.18 21.01 -8.75
CA VAL A 119 -1.95 19.85 -9.22
C VAL A 119 -3.11 20.30 -10.10
N LYS A 120 -3.91 21.27 -9.65
CA LYS A 120 -5.07 21.78 -10.40
C LYS A 120 -4.67 22.35 -11.77
N ASN A 121 -3.53 23.03 -11.84
CA ASN A 121 -3.05 23.67 -13.07
C ASN A 121 -2.38 22.71 -14.06
N LEU A 122 -1.59 21.75 -13.57
CA LEU A 122 -0.78 20.86 -14.41
C LEU A 122 -1.49 19.54 -14.78
N ILE A 123 -2.43 19.10 -13.94
CA ILE A 123 -3.16 17.86 -14.16
C ILE A 123 -4.64 18.21 -14.33
N MET A 124 -5.00 18.49 -15.57
CA MET A 124 -6.36 18.91 -15.91
C MET A 124 -7.38 17.87 -15.45
N ASN A 125 -8.47 18.33 -14.81
CA ASN A 125 -9.54 17.49 -14.26
C ASN A 125 -9.07 16.50 -13.17
N ALA A 126 -7.90 16.69 -12.56
CA ALA A 126 -7.52 15.91 -11.40
C ALA A 126 -8.46 16.23 -10.22
N ARG A 127 -8.94 15.18 -9.58
CA ARG A 127 -9.72 15.27 -8.35
C ARG A 127 -8.84 14.91 -7.16
N ILE A 128 -8.56 15.89 -6.31
CA ILE A 128 -7.87 15.65 -5.04
C ILE A 128 -8.86 14.95 -4.10
N VAL A 129 -8.46 13.78 -3.61
CA VAL A 129 -9.31 12.91 -2.78
C VAL A 129 -8.98 13.11 -1.30
N LEU A 130 -7.69 13.27 -0.99
CA LEU A 130 -7.19 13.43 0.37
C LEU A 130 -5.86 14.18 0.36
N THR A 131 -5.70 15.07 1.33
CA THR A 131 -4.41 15.68 1.67
C THR A 131 -4.08 15.40 3.12
N MET A 132 -2.83 15.05 3.40
CA MET A 132 -2.31 14.91 4.76
C MET A 132 -1.07 15.80 4.91
N ASP A 133 -1.06 16.61 5.95
CA ASP A 133 0.14 17.34 6.38
C ASP A 133 1.00 16.44 7.27
N ALA A 134 2.31 16.67 7.25
CA ALA A 134 3.26 15.97 8.10
C ALA A 134 2.97 16.14 9.60
N LYS A 135 2.36 17.27 9.99
CA LYS A 135 2.08 17.61 11.39
C LYS A 135 0.80 16.99 11.93
N ASP A 136 -0.21 16.84 11.06
CA ASP A 136 -1.59 16.49 11.46
C ASP A 136 -1.91 15.00 11.29
N SER A 137 -0.94 14.19 10.88
CA SER A 137 -1.20 12.82 10.50
C SER A 137 -1.22 11.84 11.68
N GLU A 138 -2.28 11.03 11.73
CA GLU A 138 -2.34 9.82 12.59
C GLU A 138 -1.30 8.76 12.17
N PHE A 139 -0.71 8.90 10.97
CA PHE A 139 0.28 8.00 10.40
C PHE A 139 1.71 8.51 10.64
N ARG A 140 2.03 8.89 11.88
CA ARG A 140 3.41 9.23 12.25
C ARG A 140 4.12 8.04 12.88
N ALA A 141 5.39 7.85 12.50
CA ALA A 141 6.30 6.95 13.17
C ALA A 141 7.48 7.77 13.71
N ASP A 142 7.68 7.77 15.03
CA ASP A 142 8.88 8.39 15.60
C ASP A 142 10.08 7.50 15.32
N LEU A 143 10.76 7.76 14.21
CA LEU A 143 11.90 6.98 13.74
C LEU A 143 13.20 7.54 14.30
N THR A 144 13.97 6.67 14.96
CA THR A 144 15.31 6.98 15.46
C THR A 144 16.36 6.73 14.36
N LYS A 145 17.59 7.21 14.61
CA LYS A 145 18.75 6.92 13.74
C LYS A 145 18.97 5.41 13.52
N THR A 146 18.75 4.62 14.55
CA THR A 146 18.84 3.16 14.47
C THR A 146 17.75 2.59 13.59
N ASP A 147 16.52 3.12 13.67
CA ASP A 147 15.40 2.71 12.82
C ASP A 147 15.71 3.00 11.36
N PHE A 148 16.26 4.15 11.01
CA PHE A 148 16.66 4.49 9.63
C PHE A 148 17.72 3.53 9.07
N LYS A 149 18.74 3.12 9.87
CA LYS A 149 19.73 2.15 9.42
C LYS A 149 19.12 0.79 9.09
N ILE A 150 18.16 0.36 9.89
CA ILE A 150 17.43 -0.91 9.68
C ILE A 150 16.47 -0.78 8.50
N LEU A 151 15.71 0.33 8.41
CA LEU A 151 14.79 0.61 7.32
C LEU A 151 15.50 0.61 5.95
N GLU A 152 16.71 1.19 5.87
CA GLU A 152 17.53 1.16 4.63
C GLU A 152 17.82 -0.26 4.14
N LYS A 153 18.07 -1.21 5.06
CA LYS A 153 18.29 -2.63 4.70
C LYS A 153 17.00 -3.30 4.26
N LEU A 154 15.91 -3.01 4.97
CA LEU A 154 14.61 -3.59 4.71
C LEU A 154 13.97 -3.04 3.42
N LEU A 155 14.26 -1.80 3.01
CA LEU A 155 13.84 -1.28 1.71
C LEU A 155 14.47 -2.04 0.54
N LYS A 156 15.71 -2.58 0.72
CA LYS A 156 16.38 -3.41 -0.29
C LYS A 156 15.84 -4.84 -0.29
N ASN A 157 15.58 -5.38 0.90
CA ASN A 157 15.01 -6.72 1.08
C ASN A 157 14.10 -6.75 2.31
N PRO A 158 12.78 -6.58 2.14
CA PRO A 158 11.83 -6.59 3.26
C PRO A 158 11.81 -7.88 4.06
N LYS A 159 12.22 -9.00 3.44
CA LYS A 159 12.30 -10.32 4.07
C LYS A 159 13.70 -10.67 4.60
N GLU A 160 14.60 -9.69 4.71
CA GLU A 160 15.96 -9.92 5.18
C GLU A 160 15.96 -10.48 6.62
N LYS A 161 16.89 -11.42 6.87
CA LYS A 161 17.04 -12.06 8.17
C LYS A 161 17.58 -11.09 9.21
N ILE A 162 17.10 -11.20 10.44
CA ILE A 162 17.51 -10.37 11.58
C ILE A 162 19.04 -10.42 11.76
N ASP A 163 19.65 -11.59 11.70
CA ASP A 163 21.10 -11.75 11.86
C ASP A 163 21.89 -11.05 10.74
N THR A 164 21.41 -11.08 9.49
CA THR A 164 22.05 -10.39 8.37
C THR A 164 21.97 -8.88 8.55
N ILE A 165 20.81 -8.36 8.96
CA ILE A 165 20.63 -6.93 9.27
C ILE A 165 21.55 -6.54 10.41
N ALA A 166 21.58 -7.29 11.51
CA ALA A 166 22.40 -7.04 12.69
C ALA A 166 23.89 -6.92 12.30
N LYS A 167 24.41 -7.90 11.56
CA LYS A 167 25.79 -7.90 11.05
C LYS A 167 26.09 -6.69 10.17
N SER A 168 25.21 -6.39 9.20
CA SER A 168 25.44 -5.31 8.24
C SER A 168 25.31 -3.91 8.80
N THR A 169 24.54 -3.75 9.89
CA THR A 169 24.32 -2.47 10.58
C THR A 169 25.21 -2.28 11.81
N LYS A 170 25.94 -3.32 12.22
CA LYS A 170 26.73 -3.39 13.47
C LYS A 170 25.87 -3.17 14.73
N LEU A 171 24.64 -3.69 14.69
CA LEU A 171 23.67 -3.64 15.79
C LEU A 171 23.50 -5.04 16.41
N SER A 172 22.98 -5.10 17.64
CA SER A 172 22.61 -6.39 18.25
C SER A 172 21.33 -6.95 17.57
N THR A 173 21.21 -8.29 17.52
CA THR A 173 19.98 -8.95 17.06
C THR A 173 18.75 -8.50 17.85
N LYS A 174 18.90 -8.29 19.15
CA LYS A 174 17.84 -7.76 20.04
C LYS A 174 17.37 -6.38 19.60
N THR A 175 18.28 -5.48 19.22
CA THR A 175 17.94 -4.14 18.71
C THR A 175 17.18 -4.25 17.39
N VAL A 176 17.67 -5.07 16.46
CA VAL A 176 17.01 -5.27 15.15
C VAL A 176 15.62 -5.86 15.34
N THR A 177 15.45 -6.87 16.19
CA THR A 177 14.15 -7.48 16.49
C THR A 177 13.16 -6.45 17.01
N ARG A 178 13.54 -5.67 18.01
CA ARG A 178 12.66 -4.62 18.58
C ARG A 178 12.26 -3.55 17.57
N THR A 179 13.19 -3.16 16.69
CA THR A 179 12.87 -2.20 15.64
C THR A 179 11.90 -2.79 14.61
N ILE A 180 12.07 -4.05 14.21
CA ILE A 180 11.11 -4.71 13.28
C ILE A 180 9.74 -4.83 13.95
N GLU A 181 9.66 -5.28 15.19
CA GLU A 181 8.41 -5.32 15.97
C GLU A 181 7.74 -3.94 16.09
N LYS A 182 8.54 -2.88 16.29
CA LYS A 182 8.07 -1.49 16.26
C LYS A 182 7.48 -1.12 14.91
N PHE A 183 8.12 -1.53 13.80
CA PHE A 183 7.61 -1.28 12.45
C PHE A 183 6.32 -2.05 12.16
N GLU A 184 6.26 -3.33 12.55
CA GLU A 184 5.08 -4.18 12.37
C GLU A 184 3.87 -3.68 13.18
N ALA A 185 4.11 -3.07 14.34
CA ALA A 185 3.06 -2.50 15.19
C ALA A 185 2.60 -1.10 14.75
N ASN A 186 3.31 -0.44 13.82
CA ASN A 186 3.02 0.93 13.43
C ASN A 186 2.20 0.97 12.13
N PRO A 187 0.99 1.56 12.13
CA PRO A 187 0.15 1.62 10.94
C PRO A 187 0.76 2.44 9.78
N ALA A 188 1.77 3.26 10.07
CA ALA A 188 2.47 4.04 9.05
C ALA A 188 3.52 3.23 8.26
N ILE A 189 3.85 2.01 8.70
CA ILE A 189 4.86 1.15 8.07
C ILE A 189 4.22 -0.20 7.79
N GLN A 190 4.23 -0.62 6.54
CA GLN A 190 3.64 -1.88 6.12
C GLN A 190 4.62 -2.71 5.30
N PHE A 191 4.90 -3.92 5.75
CA PHE A 191 5.60 -4.93 4.96
C PHE A 191 4.61 -5.58 4.00
N THR A 192 4.75 -5.34 2.71
CA THR A 192 3.73 -5.74 1.74
C THR A 192 4.33 -6.34 0.47
N ILE A 193 3.49 -6.67 -0.49
CA ILE A 193 3.88 -7.09 -1.82
C ILE A 193 3.31 -6.13 -2.88
N ILE A 194 3.99 -6.05 -4.01
CA ILE A 194 3.42 -5.52 -5.25
C ILE A 194 3.02 -6.73 -6.09
N TYR A 195 1.76 -6.79 -6.49
CA TYR A 195 1.22 -7.84 -7.35
C TYR A 195 0.77 -7.28 -8.70
N ASP A 196 0.65 -8.13 -9.71
CA ASP A 196 0.08 -7.77 -11.01
C ASP A 196 -1.41 -8.12 -11.05
N PRO A 197 -2.32 -7.13 -11.00
CA PRO A 197 -3.76 -7.38 -11.03
C PRO A 197 -4.22 -8.17 -12.26
N ARG A 198 -3.52 -8.01 -13.39
CA ARG A 198 -3.87 -8.68 -14.67
C ARG A 198 -3.56 -10.19 -14.66
N LYS A 199 -2.77 -10.65 -13.69
CA LYS A 199 -2.36 -12.06 -13.56
C LYS A 199 -3.17 -12.83 -12.53
N LEU A 200 -4.20 -12.23 -11.94
CA LEU A 200 -5.07 -12.89 -10.98
C LEU A 200 -6.07 -13.84 -11.64
N GLU A 201 -6.08 -13.90 -12.99
CA GLU A 201 -6.89 -14.80 -13.83
C GLU A 201 -8.41 -14.73 -13.54
N LYS A 202 -8.93 -15.71 -12.78
CA LYS A 202 -10.35 -15.79 -12.42
C LYS A 202 -10.78 -14.84 -11.29
N PHE A 203 -9.84 -14.09 -10.69
CA PHE A 203 -10.14 -13.14 -9.65
C PHE A 203 -9.92 -11.72 -10.15
N ILE A 204 -10.77 -10.82 -9.70
CA ILE A 204 -10.71 -9.39 -10.03
C ILE A 204 -10.41 -8.64 -8.75
N ALA A 205 -9.23 -8.00 -8.70
CA ALA A 205 -8.92 -7.04 -7.65
C ALA A 205 -9.53 -5.68 -7.99
N PHE A 206 -10.10 -5.02 -6.99
CA PHE A 206 -10.64 -3.68 -7.13
C PHE A 206 -10.45 -2.88 -5.84
N ALA A 207 -10.41 -1.56 -5.96
CA ALA A 207 -10.47 -0.65 -4.85
C ALA A 207 -11.84 0.03 -4.85
N LEU A 208 -12.46 0.13 -3.67
CA LEU A 208 -13.68 0.89 -3.47
C LEU A 208 -13.39 2.06 -2.54
N LEU A 209 -13.56 3.26 -3.05
CA LEU A 209 -13.48 4.50 -2.29
C LEU A 209 -14.88 4.82 -1.78
N ALA A 210 -15.01 5.09 -0.49
CA ALA A 210 -16.25 5.53 0.14
C ALA A 210 -16.01 6.80 0.95
N MET A 211 -16.91 7.79 0.79
CA MET A 211 -17.01 8.95 1.68
C MET A 211 -18.09 8.68 2.70
N VAL A 212 -17.79 8.98 3.97
CA VAL A 212 -18.61 8.63 5.11
C VAL A 212 -18.89 9.87 5.95
N GLN A 213 -20.16 10.17 6.24
CA GLN A 213 -20.56 11.33 7.06
C GLN A 213 -20.78 11.01 8.54
N SER A 214 -20.74 9.74 8.91
CA SER A 214 -20.98 9.31 10.29
C SER A 214 -19.85 8.43 10.81
N ASN A 215 -20.06 7.73 11.91
CA ASN A 215 -19.05 6.93 12.59
C ASN A 215 -18.32 5.94 11.66
N ILE A 216 -17.20 6.37 11.05
CA ILE A 216 -16.39 5.59 10.12
C ILE A 216 -15.93 4.26 10.71
N LYS A 217 -15.66 4.20 12.03
CA LYS A 217 -15.24 2.97 12.72
C LYS A 217 -16.36 1.93 12.73
N LYS A 218 -17.62 2.36 12.97
CA LYS A 218 -18.80 1.49 12.94
C LYS A 218 -19.01 0.95 11.52
N ILE A 219 -19.01 1.84 10.54
CA ILE A 219 -19.22 1.48 9.13
C ILE A 219 -18.11 0.52 8.64
N LYS A 220 -16.85 0.82 8.94
CA LYS A 220 -15.73 -0.08 8.63
C LYS A 220 -15.96 -1.48 9.21
N LYS A 221 -16.35 -1.57 10.49
CA LYS A 221 -16.61 -2.85 11.16
C LYS A 221 -17.78 -3.62 10.53
N GLU A 222 -18.83 -2.94 10.12
CA GLU A 222 -19.98 -3.53 9.41
C GLU A 222 -19.56 -4.11 8.07
N ILE A 223 -18.74 -3.37 7.30
CA ILE A 223 -18.19 -3.82 6.02
C ILE A 223 -17.24 -5.01 6.22
N GLU A 224 -16.35 -4.95 7.21
CA GLU A 224 -15.44 -6.06 7.55
C GLU A 224 -16.19 -7.31 7.96
N THR A 225 -17.30 -7.18 8.68
CA THR A 225 -18.13 -8.33 9.07
C THR A 225 -18.83 -8.96 7.86
N SER A 226 -19.28 -8.14 6.90
CA SER A 226 -20.02 -8.61 5.73
C SER A 226 -19.15 -9.15 4.61
N PHE A 227 -17.92 -8.61 4.46
CA PHE A 227 -17.06 -8.84 3.31
C PHE A 227 -15.59 -9.15 3.68
N GLY A 228 -15.29 -9.47 4.95
CA GLY A 228 -13.91 -9.65 5.42
C GLY A 228 -13.11 -10.68 4.62
N ASP A 229 -13.76 -11.74 4.14
CA ASP A 229 -13.13 -12.77 3.29
C ASP A 229 -12.75 -12.25 1.88
N ASN A 230 -13.28 -11.11 1.47
CA ASN A 230 -13.02 -10.48 0.18
C ASN A 230 -11.99 -9.35 0.27
N PHE A 231 -11.45 -9.05 1.45
CA PHE A 231 -10.41 -8.05 1.58
C PHE A 231 -9.07 -8.57 1.12
N TRP A 232 -8.42 -7.71 0.34
CA TRP A 232 -7.07 -7.90 -0.15
C TRP A 232 -6.02 -7.26 0.76
N GLN A 233 -6.39 -6.14 1.39
CA GLN A 233 -5.58 -5.39 2.35
C GLN A 233 -6.44 -4.87 3.49
N VAL A 234 -5.78 -4.42 4.56
CA VAL A 234 -6.45 -3.66 5.61
C VAL A 234 -7.06 -2.39 5.00
N PRO A 235 -8.34 -2.10 5.27
CA PRO A 235 -8.97 -0.88 4.81
C PRO A 235 -8.21 0.37 5.28
N PHE A 236 -7.92 1.27 4.35
CA PHE A 236 -7.32 2.56 4.68
C PHE A 236 -8.43 3.52 5.11
N THR A 237 -8.22 4.22 6.23
CA THR A 237 -9.15 5.23 6.75
C THR A 237 -8.40 6.51 7.05
N ALA A 238 -8.91 7.64 6.53
CA ALA A 238 -8.38 8.96 6.86
C ALA A 238 -9.50 10.00 6.80
N LYS A 239 -9.73 10.72 7.89
CA LYS A 239 -10.86 11.66 8.01
C LYS A 239 -12.19 10.97 7.68
N GLU A 240 -12.89 11.43 6.67
CA GLU A 240 -14.16 10.88 6.17
C GLU A 240 -13.99 9.86 5.03
N LEU A 241 -12.75 9.57 4.65
CA LEU A 241 -12.42 8.67 3.56
C LEU A 241 -12.17 7.26 4.06
N LEU A 242 -12.80 6.29 3.40
CA LEU A 242 -12.55 4.86 3.55
C LEU A 242 -12.19 4.29 2.19
N VAL A 243 -11.02 3.65 2.09
CA VAL A 243 -10.61 2.92 0.88
C VAL A 243 -10.52 1.44 1.21
N LEU A 244 -11.30 0.65 0.51
CA LEU A 244 -11.39 -0.80 0.65
C LEU A 244 -10.65 -1.44 -0.53
N PHE A 245 -9.71 -2.32 -0.24
CA PHE A 245 -9.00 -3.11 -1.25
C PHE A 245 -9.58 -4.51 -1.24
N MET A 246 -10.33 -4.84 -2.30
CA MET A 246 -11.17 -6.03 -2.35
C MET A 246 -10.87 -6.89 -3.58
N TYR A 247 -11.34 -8.12 -3.56
CA TYR A 247 -11.37 -9.00 -4.73
C TYR A 247 -12.67 -9.79 -4.81
N SER A 248 -13.01 -10.17 -6.03
CA SER A 248 -14.14 -11.06 -6.32
C SER A 248 -13.76 -12.04 -7.43
N ASP A 249 -14.58 -13.03 -7.64
CA ASP A 249 -14.43 -14.03 -8.71
C ASP A 249 -14.93 -13.52 -10.08
N ASN A 250 -15.76 -12.46 -10.08
CA ASN A 250 -16.25 -11.83 -11.31
C ASN A 250 -16.72 -10.39 -11.07
N ILE A 251 -16.95 -9.65 -12.17
CA ILE A 251 -17.34 -8.24 -12.14
C ILE A 251 -18.72 -8.02 -11.51
N TYR A 252 -19.66 -8.95 -11.70
CA TYR A 252 -21.02 -8.82 -11.18
C TYR A 252 -21.05 -8.94 -9.65
N ASN A 253 -20.21 -9.81 -9.09
CA ASN A 253 -20.04 -9.92 -7.64
C ASN A 253 -19.35 -8.69 -7.07
N ALA A 254 -18.36 -8.09 -7.75
CA ALA A 254 -17.78 -6.82 -7.36
C ALA A 254 -18.84 -5.70 -7.33
N ASP A 255 -19.68 -5.63 -8.36
CA ASP A 255 -20.80 -4.66 -8.43
C ASP A 255 -21.84 -4.89 -7.31
N THR A 256 -22.16 -6.14 -7.02
CA THR A 256 -23.04 -6.51 -5.89
C THR A 256 -22.48 -6.03 -4.56
N MET A 257 -21.19 -6.23 -4.31
CA MET A 257 -20.51 -5.74 -3.10
C MET A 257 -20.57 -4.21 -3.03
N HIS A 258 -20.26 -3.53 -4.14
CA HIS A 258 -20.34 -2.07 -4.25
C HIS A 258 -21.74 -1.56 -3.89
N HIS A 259 -22.80 -2.13 -4.48
CA HIS A 259 -24.16 -1.73 -4.22
C HIS A 259 -24.59 -1.95 -2.76
N LYS A 260 -24.14 -3.03 -2.12
CA LYS A 260 -24.41 -3.27 -0.70
C LYS A 260 -23.69 -2.25 0.18
N ILE A 261 -22.43 -1.94 -0.10
CA ILE A 261 -21.65 -0.96 0.68
C ILE A 261 -22.26 0.45 0.51
N LYS A 262 -22.66 0.82 -0.70
CA LYS A 262 -23.30 2.11 -1.00
C LYS A 262 -24.61 2.33 -0.20
N LYS A 263 -25.30 1.24 0.17
CA LYS A 263 -26.57 1.30 0.93
C LYS A 263 -26.37 1.35 2.45
N ILE A 264 -25.15 1.24 2.95
CA ILE A 264 -24.89 1.34 4.40
C ILE A 264 -25.16 2.77 4.84
N ASP A 265 -25.93 2.90 5.93
CA ASP A 265 -26.26 4.20 6.50
C ASP A 265 -24.99 4.99 6.88
N GLY A 266 -24.94 6.25 6.47
CA GLY A 266 -23.77 7.11 6.64
C GLY A 266 -22.74 7.04 5.51
N VAL A 267 -22.87 6.14 4.53
CA VAL A 267 -22.07 6.16 3.28
C VAL A 267 -22.76 7.09 2.28
N VAL A 268 -22.11 8.17 1.90
CA VAL A 268 -22.70 9.22 1.05
C VAL A 268 -22.25 9.18 -0.40
N PHE A 269 -21.07 8.60 -0.64
CA PHE A 269 -20.51 8.47 -1.99
C PHE A 269 -19.64 7.22 -2.06
N THR A 270 -19.69 6.53 -3.20
CA THR A 270 -18.81 5.39 -3.48
C THR A 270 -18.35 5.40 -4.92
N GLU A 271 -17.11 4.96 -5.15
CA GLU A 271 -16.53 4.82 -6.48
C GLU A 271 -15.63 3.58 -6.52
N VAL A 272 -15.67 2.84 -7.64
CA VAL A 272 -14.91 1.59 -7.80
C VAL A 272 -13.82 1.76 -8.83
N PHE A 273 -12.62 1.26 -8.53
CA PHE A 273 -11.45 1.33 -9.38
C PHE A 273 -10.91 -0.08 -9.63
N PHE A 274 -10.67 -0.41 -10.88
CA PHE A 274 -10.06 -1.67 -11.29
C PHE A 274 -8.61 -1.42 -11.74
N PRO A 275 -7.62 -1.75 -10.91
CA PRO A 275 -6.22 -1.47 -11.22
C PRO A 275 -5.71 -2.33 -12.39
N LYS A 276 -5.00 -1.69 -13.31
CA LYS A 276 -4.23 -2.36 -14.39
C LYS A 276 -2.81 -2.70 -13.93
N LYS A 277 -2.25 -1.86 -13.05
CA LYS A 277 -0.88 -1.96 -12.55
C LYS A 277 -0.76 -1.22 -11.23
N ILE A 278 0.15 -1.66 -10.37
CA ILE A 278 0.45 -0.99 -9.09
C ILE A 278 1.92 -0.60 -9.10
N MET A 279 2.22 0.68 -8.87
CA MET A 279 3.57 1.21 -8.73
C MET A 279 3.69 1.94 -7.41
N MET A 280 4.73 1.62 -6.65
CA MET A 280 5.11 2.28 -5.40
C MET A 280 6.57 2.72 -5.50
N PRO A 281 6.87 3.89 -6.10
CA PRO A 281 8.23 4.42 -6.15
C PRO A 281 8.79 4.67 -4.75
N THR A 282 10.05 4.28 -4.55
CA THR A 282 10.74 4.41 -3.24
C THR A 282 11.86 5.44 -3.26
N ASP A 283 12.03 6.18 -4.36
CA ASP A 283 13.10 7.17 -4.52
C ASP A 283 13.06 8.23 -3.43
N TRP A 284 11.87 8.72 -3.09
CA TRP A 284 11.65 9.71 -2.06
C TRP A 284 12.09 9.23 -0.67
N ILE A 285 11.89 7.93 -0.33
CA ILE A 285 12.32 7.35 0.95
C ILE A 285 13.84 7.29 1.00
N ASN A 286 14.48 6.85 -0.08
CA ASN A 286 15.93 6.78 -0.16
C ASN A 286 16.57 8.16 -0.01
N ASN A 287 15.96 9.19 -0.60
CA ASN A 287 16.41 10.57 -0.46
C ASN A 287 16.22 11.08 0.98
N SER A 288 15.09 10.76 1.61
CA SER A 288 14.81 11.12 3.01
C SER A 288 15.83 10.53 3.98
N ILE A 289 16.16 9.24 3.83
CA ILE A 289 17.18 8.57 4.66
C ILE A 289 18.55 9.21 4.46
N LYS A 290 18.93 9.53 3.21
CA LYS A 290 20.21 10.20 2.93
C LYS A 290 20.26 11.60 3.54
N ASN A 291 19.17 12.35 3.50
CA ASN A 291 19.09 13.69 4.09
C ASN A 291 19.14 13.62 5.62
N ALA A 292 18.45 12.70 6.24
CA ALA A 292 18.52 12.46 7.69
C ALA A 292 19.95 12.10 8.13
N ALA A 293 20.68 11.31 7.34
CA ALA A 293 22.09 10.98 7.62
C ALA A 293 23.06 12.15 7.40
N ARG A 294 22.74 13.13 6.56
CA ARG A 294 23.56 14.31 6.28
C ARG A 294 23.38 15.41 7.31
N SER A 295 22.17 15.62 7.81
CA SER A 295 21.88 16.62 8.85
C SER A 295 22.64 16.38 10.15
N GLU A 296 23.21 15.19 10.36
CA GLU A 296 24.05 14.82 11.48
C GLU A 296 25.53 15.24 11.37
N LYS A 297 25.98 15.63 10.18
CA LYS A 297 27.36 16.10 10.00
C LYS A 297 27.52 17.60 10.28
N LEU A 298 26.42 18.28 10.63
CA LEU A 298 26.36 19.73 10.89
C LEU A 298 26.14 20.08 12.39
N HIS A 299 26.15 19.09 13.26
CA HIS A 299 26.18 19.23 14.72
C HIS A 299 27.38 18.42 15.30
#